data_fb5983cb4fd644079c110ffa20426486
#
_entry.id   fb5983cb4fd644079c110ffa20426486
#
_cell.length_a   1.000
_cell.length_b   1.000
_cell.length_c   1.000
_cell.angle_alpha   90.00
_cell.angle_beta   90.00
_cell.angle_gamma   90.00
#
_symmetry.space_group_name_H-M   'P 1'
#
loop_
_entity.id
_entity.type
_entity.pdbx_description
1 polymer ?
#
loop_
_entity_poly.entity_id
_entity_poly.type
_entity_poly.pdbx_seq_one_letter_code
_entity_poly.pdbx_strand_id
1 'polypeptide(L)' 'MNFTIEHEREEDGRWLAEVPELPGVLAYGATAAEAMAKAEVLALRVLAERLEHNETGPQ' A
#
# COMPACT_ATOMS: atom_id res chain seq x y z
N MET A 1 -2.09 14.71 0.73
CA MET A 1 -1.57 13.47 0.12
C MET A 1 -2.72 12.51 -0.11
N ASN A 2 -2.95 12.14 -1.34
CA ASN A 2 -4.07 11.27 -1.69
C ASN A 2 -3.59 10.08 -2.50
N PHE A 3 -4.08 8.91 -2.13
CA PHE A 3 -3.89 7.73 -2.94
C PHE A 3 -5.12 6.83 -2.79
N THR A 4 -5.31 5.97 -3.76
CA THR A 4 -6.46 5.07 -3.81
C THR A 4 -6.02 3.68 -3.35
N ILE A 5 -6.90 3.00 -2.62
CA ILE A 5 -6.69 1.59 -2.30
C ILE A 5 -7.76 0.81 -3.02
N GLU A 6 -7.35 -0.04 -3.95
CA GLU A 6 -8.26 -0.94 -4.67
C GLU A 6 -8.18 -2.32 -4.04
N HIS A 7 -9.29 -3.02 -4.05
CA HIS A 7 -9.31 -4.35 -3.46
C HIS A 7 -10.17 -5.28 -4.30
N GLU A 8 -9.83 -6.55 -4.28
CA GLU A 8 -10.63 -7.57 -4.94
C GLU A 8 -10.42 -8.90 -4.25
N ARG A 9 -11.39 -9.80 -4.40
CA ARG A 9 -11.31 -11.11 -3.82
C ARG A 9 -10.66 -12.06 -4.81
N GLU A 10 -9.68 -12.82 -4.34
CA GLU A 10 -8.99 -13.83 -5.14
C GLU A 10 -9.80 -15.11 -5.20
N GLU A 11 -9.50 -15.98 -6.17
CA GLU A 11 -10.21 -17.22 -6.33
C GLU A 11 -10.10 -18.13 -5.11
N ASP A 12 -8.99 -18.07 -4.39
CA ASP A 12 -8.78 -18.90 -3.21
C ASP A 12 -9.42 -18.32 -1.95
N GLY A 13 -10.18 -17.23 -2.09
CA GLY A 13 -10.88 -16.61 -0.97
C GLY A 13 -10.12 -15.53 -0.23
N ARG A 14 -8.84 -15.36 -0.51
CA ARG A 14 -8.09 -14.27 0.09
C ARG A 14 -8.48 -12.96 -0.60
N TRP A 15 -8.21 -11.88 0.08
CA TRP A 15 -8.41 -10.54 -0.48
C TRP A 15 -7.06 -9.92 -0.81
N LEU A 16 -7.01 -9.23 -1.93
CA LEU A 16 -5.84 -8.47 -2.35
C LEU A 16 -6.21 -7.00 -2.28
N ALA A 17 -5.31 -6.18 -1.74
CA ALA A 17 -5.45 -4.73 -1.80
C ALA A 17 -4.18 -4.16 -2.38
N GLU A 18 -4.30 -3.12 -3.21
CA GLU A 18 -3.13 -2.51 -3.81
C GLU A 18 -3.34 -1.02 -3.97
N VAL A 19 -2.23 -0.31 -4.08
CA VAL A 19 -2.24 1.14 -4.26
C VAL A 19 -1.64 1.42 -5.63
N PRO A 20 -2.49 1.69 -6.64
CA PRO A 20 -1.99 1.86 -8.02
C PRO A 20 -0.96 2.96 -8.16
N GLU A 21 -1.08 4.03 -7.39
CA GLU A 21 -0.15 5.15 -7.45
C GLU A 21 1.25 4.80 -6.92
N LEU A 22 1.37 3.69 -6.21
CA LEU A 22 2.62 3.24 -5.61
C LEU A 22 2.90 1.82 -6.07
N PRO A 23 3.50 1.65 -7.26
CA PRO A 23 3.74 0.31 -7.80
C PRO A 23 4.50 -0.58 -6.81
N GLY A 24 4.02 -1.80 -6.65
CA GLY A 24 4.60 -2.74 -5.71
C GLY A 24 4.01 -2.70 -4.31
N VAL A 25 3.15 -1.72 -4.03
CA VAL A 25 2.47 -1.67 -2.73
C VAL A 25 1.19 -2.46 -2.82
N LEU A 26 1.23 -3.68 -2.31
CA LEU A 26 0.05 -4.55 -2.28
C LEU A 26 0.15 -5.46 -1.05
N ALA A 27 -0.99 -5.99 -0.63
CA ALA A 27 -1.04 -6.88 0.51
C ALA A 27 -2.24 -7.81 0.40
N TYR A 28 -2.13 -8.96 1.04
CA TYR A 28 -3.23 -9.92 1.09
C TYR A 28 -3.78 -9.99 2.51
N GLY A 29 -5.04 -10.37 2.63
CA GLY A 29 -5.65 -10.57 3.92
C GLY A 29 -6.81 -11.56 3.82
N ALA A 30 -7.25 -12.05 4.96
CA ALA A 30 -8.40 -12.94 5.04
C ALA A 30 -9.71 -12.19 4.79
N THR A 31 -9.71 -10.89 5.01
CA THR A 31 -10.86 -10.03 4.74
C THR A 31 -10.39 -8.82 3.95
N ALA A 32 -11.35 -8.14 3.31
CA ALA A 32 -11.03 -6.91 2.59
C ALA A 32 -10.43 -5.86 3.53
N ALA A 33 -11.01 -5.71 4.72
CA ALA A 33 -10.52 -4.74 5.69
C ALA A 33 -9.08 -5.01 6.10
N GLU A 34 -8.73 -6.28 6.30
CA GLU A 34 -7.36 -6.65 6.66
C GLU A 34 -6.39 -6.34 5.53
N ALA A 35 -6.74 -6.71 4.31
CA ALA A 35 -5.87 -6.47 3.15
C ALA A 35 -5.66 -4.96 2.97
N MET A 36 -6.73 -4.18 3.08
CA MET A 36 -6.66 -2.73 2.91
C MET A 36 -5.81 -2.07 3.99
N ALA A 37 -5.96 -2.51 5.24
CA ALA A 37 -5.16 -1.97 6.34
C ALA A 37 -3.67 -2.26 6.12
N LYS A 38 -3.35 -3.47 5.70
CA LYS A 38 -1.95 -3.83 5.42
C LYS A 38 -1.38 -3.03 4.27
N ALA A 39 -2.17 -2.83 3.21
CA ALA A 39 -1.71 -2.03 2.07
C ALA A 39 -1.48 -0.58 2.49
N GLU A 40 -2.34 -0.05 3.35
CA GLU A 40 -2.17 1.30 3.86
C GLU A 40 -0.89 1.46 4.66
N VAL A 41 -0.59 0.48 5.51
CA VAL A 41 0.66 0.50 6.28
C VAL A 41 1.86 0.54 5.34
N LEU A 42 1.85 -0.31 4.31
CA LEU A 42 2.94 -0.33 3.34
C LEU A 42 3.06 0.99 2.59
N ALA A 43 1.93 1.57 2.19
CA ALA A 43 1.93 2.85 1.50
C ALA A 43 2.54 3.94 2.37
N LEU A 44 2.16 3.99 3.64
CA LEU A 44 2.70 4.98 4.57
C LEU A 44 4.20 4.80 4.77
N ARG A 45 4.67 3.56 4.83
CA ARG A 45 6.11 3.30 4.95
C ARG A 45 6.88 3.77 3.72
N VAL A 46 6.34 3.51 2.54
CA VAL A 46 6.97 3.96 1.29
C VAL A 46 7.02 5.48 1.25
N LEU A 47 5.92 6.13 1.62
CA LEU A 47 5.87 7.59 1.61
C LEU A 47 6.80 8.19 2.63
N ALA A 48 6.87 7.59 3.82
CA ALA A 48 7.81 8.06 4.86
C ALA A 48 9.25 7.93 4.38
N GLU A 49 9.58 6.82 3.72
CA GLU A 49 10.92 6.61 3.20
C GLU A 49 11.26 7.62 2.12
N ARG A 50 10.30 7.93 1.24
CA ARG A 50 10.52 8.94 0.21
C ARG A 50 10.79 10.31 0.81
N LEU A 51 10.05 10.66 1.85
CA LEU A 51 10.28 11.94 2.54
C LEU A 51 11.66 11.99 3.17
N GLU A 52 12.08 10.89 3.79
CA GLU A 52 13.40 10.83 4.39
C GLU A 52 14.50 10.99 3.34
N HIS A 53 14.33 10.34 2.20
CA HIS A 53 15.29 10.47 1.11
C HIS A 53 15.35 11.90 0.56
N ASN A 54 14.20 12.53 0.44
CA ASN A 54 14.17 13.92 -0.02
C ASN A 54 14.86 14.86 0.96
N GLU A 55 14.70 14.59 2.26
CA GLU A 55 15.33 15.43 3.28
C GLU A 55 16.83 15.23 3.33
N THR A 56 17.31 14.03 3.02
CA THR A 56 18.73 13.71 3.08
C THR A 56 19.43 13.83 1.73
N GLY A 57 18.67 14.03 0.68
CA GLY A 57 19.25 14.15 -0.65
C GLY A 57 20.06 15.41 -0.81
N PRO A 58 20.91 15.46 -1.83
CA PRO A 58 21.67 16.66 -2.10
C PRO A 58 20.71 17.77 -2.49
N GLN A 59 20.83 18.86 -1.84
CA GLN A 59 19.93 19.99 -2.01
C GLN A 59 20.55 21.05 -2.90
#